data_bb3e1a4f3c66c1f37df45d39954eb349
#
_entry.id   bb3e1a4f3c66c1f37df45d39954eb349
#
_cell.length_a   1.000
_cell.length_b   1.000
_cell.length_c   1.000
_cell.angle_alpha   90.00
_cell.angle_beta   90.00
_cell.angle_gamma   90.00
#
_symmetry.space_group_name_H-M   'P 1'
#
loop_
_entity.id
_entity.type
_entity.pdbx_description
1 polymer ?
#
loop_
_entity_poly.entity_id
_entity_poly.type
_entity_poly.pdbx_seq_one_letter_code
_entity_poly.pdbx_strand_id
1 'polypeptide(L)'
;MSPLGRALDEYLAVRRALGFELRRTEWALRRFVDFAEREGAHRVTTDLALRWATLPAHVHQSEKSVRLGTVRRFAEYLRTIDPRTEVPPADLLPGKFRRPQPYIYSDDELLRLIRAAQALPSPTGLRAWTYATLLGLLAVTGMRHGEALALDRGDVDLDAGILTVRRSKSRKARLVPVHATTCEQLERYARRRDRVHRTPRSDAFLVSERGLRLVQATVQHTFVVLSRQIGLRVPARSHGHGPRLHDLRHRLAVTTLMRWYRAGVAVDPKLPVLATYLGHTKVSDTYWYLSAVPELMHLAMARLERKVRTP
;
A
#
# COMPACT_ATOMS: atom_id res chain seq x y z
N MET A 1 -34.92 -7.09 6.06
CA MET A 1 -33.72 -7.34 5.21
C MET A 1 -34.20 -7.83 3.85
N SER A 2 -33.83 -7.16 2.79
CA SER A 2 -34.24 -7.49 1.43
C SER A 2 -33.67 -8.83 0.94
N PRO A 3 -34.22 -9.40 -0.14
CA PRO A 3 -33.61 -10.58 -0.79
C PRO A 3 -32.15 -10.34 -1.20
N LEU A 4 -31.84 -9.15 -1.77
CA LEU A 4 -30.47 -8.79 -2.15
C LEU A 4 -29.55 -8.64 -0.91
N GLY A 5 -30.06 -8.11 0.20
CA GLY A 5 -29.30 -7.98 1.43
C GLY A 5 -28.92 -9.34 2.03
N ARG A 6 -29.86 -10.30 2.05
CA ARG A 6 -29.56 -11.68 2.49
C ARG A 6 -28.55 -12.36 1.59
N ALA A 7 -28.72 -12.29 0.29
CA ALA A 7 -27.80 -12.86 -0.66
C ALA A 7 -26.40 -12.24 -0.60
N LEU A 8 -26.29 -10.94 -0.23
CA LEU A 8 -25.01 -10.29 0.02
C LEU A 8 -24.31 -10.87 1.25
N ASP A 9 -25.05 -11.10 2.36
CA ASP A 9 -24.47 -11.67 3.57
C ASP A 9 -23.96 -13.09 3.31
N GLU A 10 -24.72 -13.92 2.58
CA GLU A 10 -24.30 -15.25 2.15
C GLU A 10 -23.04 -15.19 1.27
N TYR A 11 -23.03 -14.31 0.25
CA TYR A 11 -21.85 -14.12 -0.60
C TYR A 11 -20.60 -13.74 0.21
N LEU A 12 -20.74 -12.81 1.16
CA LEU A 12 -19.64 -12.39 2.01
C LEU A 12 -19.17 -13.51 2.94
N ALA A 13 -20.12 -14.31 3.47
CA ALA A 13 -19.79 -15.46 4.32
C ALA A 13 -18.97 -16.51 3.55
N VAL A 14 -19.44 -16.92 2.36
CA VAL A 14 -18.72 -17.86 1.48
C VAL A 14 -17.33 -17.34 1.13
N ARG A 15 -17.23 -16.08 0.72
CA ARG A 15 -15.93 -15.49 0.35
C ARG A 15 -14.98 -15.38 1.54
N ARG A 16 -15.49 -15.13 2.73
CA ARG A 16 -14.69 -15.11 3.99
C ARG A 16 -14.22 -16.50 4.38
N ALA A 17 -15.06 -17.52 4.25
CA ALA A 17 -14.68 -18.91 4.48
C ALA A 17 -13.53 -19.34 3.55
N LEU A 18 -13.51 -18.84 2.30
CA LEU A 18 -12.40 -18.98 1.36
C LEU A 18 -11.20 -18.08 1.70
N GLY A 19 -11.28 -17.34 2.81
CA GLY A 19 -10.20 -16.56 3.38
C GLY A 19 -10.04 -15.14 2.79
N PHE A 20 -11.00 -14.55 2.11
CA PHE A 20 -10.92 -13.15 1.65
C PHE A 20 -11.37 -12.19 2.76
N GLU A 21 -10.63 -11.11 3.03
CA GLU A 21 -11.00 -10.10 4.06
C GLU A 21 -12.17 -9.19 3.65
N LEU A 22 -12.33 -8.89 2.38
CA LEU A 22 -13.41 -8.17 1.69
C LEU A 22 -13.88 -6.82 2.30
N ARG A 23 -13.15 -6.18 3.22
CA ARG A 23 -13.60 -4.95 3.91
C ARG A 23 -14.09 -3.86 2.96
N ARG A 24 -13.31 -3.54 1.91
CA ARG A 24 -13.71 -2.52 0.91
C ARG A 24 -14.81 -3.02 0.00
N THR A 25 -14.78 -4.30 -0.36
CA THR A 25 -15.80 -4.95 -1.20
C THR A 25 -17.15 -4.96 -0.49
N GLU A 26 -17.19 -5.37 0.78
CA GLU A 26 -18.39 -5.35 1.61
C GLU A 26 -18.97 -3.95 1.71
N TRP A 27 -18.15 -2.95 2.06
CA TRP A 27 -18.60 -1.57 2.15
C TRP A 27 -19.22 -1.08 0.84
N ALA A 28 -18.60 -1.39 -0.30
CA ALA A 28 -19.10 -1.01 -1.61
C ALA A 28 -20.40 -1.74 -1.97
N LEU A 29 -20.49 -3.05 -1.69
CA LEU A 29 -21.67 -3.85 -2.00
C LEU A 29 -22.86 -3.51 -1.11
N ARG A 30 -22.65 -3.22 0.19
CA ARG A 30 -23.74 -2.73 1.06
C ARG A 30 -24.33 -1.44 0.52
N ARG A 31 -23.51 -0.49 0.09
CA ARG A 31 -23.99 0.75 -0.53
C ARG A 31 -24.67 0.53 -1.88
N PHE A 32 -24.28 -0.50 -2.62
CA PHE A 32 -24.98 -0.89 -3.84
C PHE A 32 -26.36 -1.49 -3.53
N VAL A 33 -26.45 -2.37 -2.54
CA VAL A 33 -27.72 -2.97 -2.11
C VAL A 33 -28.65 -1.89 -1.57
N ASP A 34 -28.18 -0.99 -0.73
CA ASP A 34 -28.97 0.16 -0.22
C ASP A 34 -29.48 1.05 -1.36
N PHE A 35 -28.69 1.21 -2.44
CA PHE A 35 -29.10 1.92 -3.64
C PHE A 35 -30.18 1.14 -4.41
N ALA A 36 -29.96 -0.15 -4.64
CA ALA A 36 -30.90 -1.02 -5.33
C ALA A 36 -32.26 -1.08 -4.63
N GLU A 37 -32.26 -1.16 -3.29
CA GLU A 37 -33.50 -1.14 -2.48
C GLU A 37 -34.28 0.16 -2.64
N ARG A 38 -33.59 1.31 -2.63
CA ARG A 38 -34.23 2.63 -2.85
C ARG A 38 -34.80 2.79 -4.24
N GLU A 39 -34.23 2.12 -5.24
CA GLU A 39 -34.76 2.07 -6.60
C GLU A 39 -35.88 1.01 -6.77
N GLY A 40 -36.28 0.33 -5.68
CA GLY A 40 -37.27 -0.75 -5.72
C GLY A 40 -36.82 -2.01 -6.49
N ALA A 41 -35.52 -2.16 -6.68
CA ALA A 41 -34.99 -3.28 -7.46
C ALA A 41 -34.81 -4.53 -6.61
N HIS A 42 -35.38 -5.65 -7.04
CA HIS A 42 -35.27 -6.95 -6.38
C HIS A 42 -34.16 -7.84 -6.97
N ARG A 43 -33.56 -7.42 -8.09
CA ARG A 43 -32.48 -8.14 -8.79
C ARG A 43 -31.46 -7.16 -9.37
N VAL A 44 -30.27 -7.67 -9.66
CA VAL A 44 -29.25 -6.87 -10.33
C VAL A 44 -29.49 -6.87 -11.83
N THR A 45 -29.55 -5.67 -12.42
CA THR A 45 -29.51 -5.45 -13.85
C THR A 45 -28.25 -4.68 -14.23
N THR A 46 -27.85 -4.78 -15.49
CA THR A 46 -26.67 -4.06 -16.02
C THR A 46 -26.87 -2.55 -15.91
N ASP A 47 -28.05 -2.04 -16.19
CA ASP A 47 -28.41 -0.62 -16.04
C ASP A 47 -28.29 -0.16 -14.60
N LEU A 48 -28.88 -0.89 -13.64
CA LEU A 48 -28.83 -0.55 -12.22
C LEU A 48 -27.38 -0.49 -11.71
N ALA A 49 -26.57 -1.48 -12.09
CA ALA A 49 -25.16 -1.55 -11.72
C ALA A 49 -24.35 -0.39 -12.31
N LEU A 50 -24.63 -0.02 -13.58
CA LEU A 50 -23.96 1.08 -14.27
C LEU A 50 -24.33 2.44 -13.63
N ARG A 51 -25.62 2.69 -13.39
CA ARG A 51 -26.08 3.90 -12.71
C ARG A 51 -25.41 4.07 -11.36
N TRP A 52 -25.40 3.03 -10.52
CA TRP A 52 -24.72 3.09 -9.23
C TRP A 52 -23.20 3.31 -9.36
N ALA A 53 -22.56 2.65 -10.31
CA ALA A 53 -21.10 2.77 -10.48
C ALA A 53 -20.69 4.19 -10.90
N THR A 54 -21.56 4.88 -11.65
CA THR A 54 -21.30 6.23 -12.20
C THR A 54 -21.85 7.38 -11.37
N LEU A 55 -22.70 7.11 -10.37
CA LEU A 55 -23.30 8.13 -9.47
C LEU A 55 -22.31 9.18 -8.95
N PRO A 56 -21.11 8.84 -8.46
CA PRO A 56 -20.16 9.86 -8.04
C PRO A 56 -19.56 10.58 -9.25
N ALA A 57 -20.01 11.81 -9.52
CA ALA A 57 -19.54 12.61 -10.66
C ALA A 57 -18.04 12.93 -10.61
N HIS A 58 -17.49 13.10 -9.41
CA HIS A 58 -16.11 13.58 -9.17
C HIS A 58 -15.08 12.47 -8.95
N VAL A 59 -15.46 11.20 -9.04
CA VAL A 59 -14.48 10.11 -8.95
C VAL A 59 -13.86 9.82 -10.31
N HIS A 60 -12.59 9.42 -10.28
CA HIS A 60 -11.88 9.07 -11.49
C HIS A 60 -12.53 7.87 -12.21
N GLN A 61 -12.44 7.83 -13.54
CA GLN A 61 -13.04 6.78 -14.37
C GLN A 61 -12.63 5.37 -13.94
N SER A 62 -11.37 5.18 -13.52
CA SER A 62 -10.90 3.90 -12.99
C SER A 62 -11.64 3.45 -11.72
N GLU A 63 -12.06 4.38 -10.86
CA GLU A 63 -12.85 4.05 -9.66
C GLU A 63 -14.26 3.61 -10.04
N LYS A 64 -14.89 4.26 -11.04
CA LYS A 64 -16.19 3.83 -11.58
C LYS A 64 -16.12 2.40 -12.11
N SER A 65 -15.05 2.09 -12.87
CA SER A 65 -14.80 0.74 -13.38
C SER A 65 -14.57 -0.29 -12.26
N VAL A 66 -13.84 0.07 -11.19
CA VAL A 66 -13.66 -0.79 -10.01
C VAL A 66 -14.99 -1.04 -9.29
N ARG A 67 -15.83 -0.01 -9.15
CA ARG A 67 -17.18 -0.14 -8.57
C ARG A 67 -18.02 -1.12 -9.38
N LEU A 68 -18.11 -0.93 -10.70
CA LEU A 68 -18.86 -1.83 -11.60
C LEU A 68 -18.33 -3.27 -11.52
N GLY A 69 -17.02 -3.46 -11.56
CA GLY A 69 -16.38 -4.77 -11.41
C GLY A 69 -16.62 -5.43 -10.05
N THR A 70 -16.91 -4.64 -9.01
CA THR A 70 -17.30 -5.17 -7.71
C THR A 70 -18.72 -5.71 -7.73
N VAL A 71 -19.66 -4.97 -8.32
CA VAL A 71 -21.05 -5.43 -8.51
C VAL A 71 -21.10 -6.63 -9.45
N ARG A 72 -20.32 -6.63 -10.54
CA ARG A 72 -20.25 -7.76 -11.48
C ARG A 72 -19.93 -9.09 -10.78
N ARG A 73 -18.91 -9.12 -9.93
CA ARG A 73 -18.55 -10.35 -9.18
C ARG A 73 -19.63 -10.81 -8.21
N PHE A 74 -20.41 -9.90 -7.68
CA PHE A 74 -21.57 -10.22 -6.88
C PHE A 74 -22.72 -10.73 -7.75
N ALA A 75 -22.97 -10.11 -8.91
CA ALA A 75 -23.95 -10.55 -9.88
C ALA A 75 -23.64 -11.93 -10.48
N GLU A 76 -22.34 -12.25 -10.69
CA GLU A 76 -21.89 -13.61 -11.09
C GLU A 76 -22.33 -14.66 -10.06
N TYR A 77 -22.20 -14.36 -8.77
CA TYR A 77 -22.69 -15.22 -7.69
C TYR A 77 -24.22 -15.30 -7.69
N LEU A 78 -24.90 -14.16 -7.73
CA LEU A 78 -26.38 -14.12 -7.73
C LEU A 78 -27.00 -14.88 -8.89
N ARG A 79 -26.37 -14.85 -10.06
CA ARG A 79 -26.86 -15.57 -11.26
C ARG A 79 -26.88 -17.08 -11.07
N THR A 80 -26.07 -17.64 -10.17
CA THR A 80 -26.14 -19.07 -9.83
C THR A 80 -27.37 -19.42 -9.01
N ILE A 81 -28.01 -18.42 -8.38
CA ILE A 81 -29.20 -18.56 -7.54
C ILE A 81 -30.47 -18.13 -8.33
N ASP A 82 -30.40 -17.00 -9.01
CA ASP A 82 -31.47 -16.47 -9.86
C ASP A 82 -30.93 -16.17 -11.28
N PRO A 83 -31.22 -17.05 -12.26
CA PRO A 83 -30.77 -16.88 -13.66
C PRO A 83 -31.20 -15.57 -14.34
N ARG A 84 -32.19 -14.88 -13.80
CA ARG A 84 -32.67 -13.56 -14.32
C ARG A 84 -31.73 -12.41 -13.92
N THR A 85 -30.73 -12.66 -13.06
CA THR A 85 -29.71 -11.68 -12.70
C THR A 85 -28.82 -11.39 -13.91
N GLU A 86 -28.70 -10.13 -14.28
CA GLU A 86 -27.77 -9.71 -15.31
C GLU A 86 -26.37 -9.50 -14.73
N VAL A 87 -25.36 -10.00 -15.45
CA VAL A 87 -23.95 -9.78 -15.12
C VAL A 87 -23.40 -8.69 -16.04
N PRO A 88 -23.07 -7.50 -15.51
CA PRO A 88 -22.52 -6.41 -16.33
C PRO A 88 -21.26 -6.84 -17.09
N PRO A 89 -21.12 -6.53 -18.40
CA PRO A 89 -19.91 -6.81 -19.18
C PRO A 89 -18.64 -6.22 -18.55
N ALA A 90 -17.51 -6.87 -18.80
CA ALA A 90 -16.23 -6.49 -18.18
C ALA A 90 -15.68 -5.13 -18.67
N ASP A 91 -15.99 -4.82 -19.91
CA ASP A 91 -15.48 -3.69 -20.69
C ASP A 91 -16.47 -2.53 -20.86
N LEU A 92 -17.63 -2.64 -20.19
CA LEU A 92 -18.71 -1.63 -20.28
C LEU A 92 -18.24 -0.22 -19.86
N LEU A 93 -17.29 -0.13 -18.94
CA LEU A 93 -16.66 1.15 -18.58
C LEU A 93 -15.18 1.13 -18.94
N PRO A 94 -14.69 2.13 -19.71
CA PRO A 94 -13.28 2.25 -19.98
C PRO A 94 -12.52 2.46 -18.66
N GLY A 95 -11.60 1.58 -18.35
CA GLY A 95 -10.96 1.59 -17.02
C GLY A 95 -9.61 0.90 -16.95
N LYS A 96 -8.78 1.03 -17.98
CA LYS A 96 -7.37 0.62 -17.84
C LYS A 96 -6.72 1.53 -16.80
N PHE A 97 -6.52 0.99 -15.61
CA PHE A 97 -5.73 1.66 -14.59
C PHE A 97 -4.30 1.84 -15.12
N ARG A 98 -3.94 3.07 -15.49
CA ARG A 98 -2.55 3.42 -15.74
C ARG A 98 -1.89 3.61 -14.40
N ARG A 99 -0.92 2.77 -14.09
CA ARG A 99 -0.09 2.93 -12.89
C ARG A 99 0.66 4.26 -13.02
N PRO A 100 0.43 5.23 -12.12
CA PRO A 100 1.13 6.51 -12.20
C PRO A 100 2.63 6.29 -11.99
N GLN A 101 3.44 7.17 -12.60
CA GLN A 101 4.87 7.17 -12.34
C GLN A 101 5.13 7.33 -10.84
N PRO A 102 6.10 6.60 -10.29
CA PRO A 102 6.45 6.71 -8.89
C PRO A 102 7.18 8.04 -8.65
N TYR A 103 6.90 8.67 -7.52
CA TYR A 103 7.75 9.76 -7.05
C TYR A 103 9.01 9.17 -6.41
N ILE A 104 10.18 9.62 -6.87
CA ILE A 104 11.46 9.17 -6.31
C ILE A 104 12.03 10.28 -5.44
N TYR A 105 11.92 10.11 -4.14
CA TYR A 105 12.46 11.05 -3.16
C TYR A 105 13.98 11.18 -3.30
N SER A 106 14.50 12.39 -3.28
CA SER A 106 15.92 12.64 -3.08
C SER A 106 16.33 12.35 -1.64
N ASP A 107 17.63 12.27 -1.38
CA ASP A 107 18.16 12.08 -0.03
C ASP A 107 17.84 13.29 0.86
N ASP A 108 17.92 14.51 0.32
CA ASP A 108 17.56 15.73 1.03
C ASP A 108 16.08 15.79 1.38
N GLU A 109 15.19 15.46 0.45
CA GLU A 109 13.75 15.40 0.72
C GLU A 109 13.40 14.40 1.82
N LEU A 110 14.03 13.22 1.81
CA LEU A 110 13.87 12.22 2.84
C LEU A 110 14.35 12.73 4.21
N LEU A 111 15.53 13.36 4.26
CA LEU A 111 16.06 13.92 5.49
C LEU A 111 15.17 15.05 6.02
N ARG A 112 14.70 15.95 5.15
CA ARG A 112 13.74 17.01 5.53
C ARG A 112 12.45 16.42 6.09
N LEU A 113 11.93 15.35 5.48
CA LEU A 113 10.72 14.67 5.93
C LEU A 113 10.92 14.05 7.33
N ILE A 114 12.07 13.39 7.58
CA ILE A 114 12.41 12.81 8.88
C ILE A 114 12.59 13.91 9.94
N ARG A 115 13.28 15.01 9.60
CA ARG A 115 13.44 16.15 10.52
C ARG A 115 12.10 16.79 10.87
N ALA A 116 11.21 16.96 9.91
CA ALA A 116 9.85 17.46 10.15
C ALA A 116 9.07 16.50 11.09
N ALA A 117 9.23 15.19 10.95
CA ALA A 117 8.64 14.22 11.85
C ALA A 117 9.21 14.31 13.28
N GLN A 118 10.52 14.56 13.42
CA GLN A 118 11.18 14.77 14.71
C GLN A 118 10.68 16.05 15.42
N ALA A 119 10.20 17.03 14.67
CA ALA A 119 9.64 18.27 15.18
C ALA A 119 8.11 18.19 15.47
N LEU A 120 7.47 17.02 15.31
CA LEU A 120 6.05 16.88 15.60
C LEU A 120 5.75 17.18 17.09
N PRO A 121 4.72 17.98 17.38
CA PRO A 121 4.26 18.22 18.74
C PRO A 121 3.91 16.90 19.45
N SER A 122 4.45 16.72 20.66
CA SER A 122 4.32 15.48 21.42
C SER A 122 4.61 15.76 22.91
N PRO A 123 3.65 15.58 23.83
CA PRO A 123 3.84 15.81 25.26
C PRO A 123 4.99 14.98 25.85
N THR A 124 5.15 13.72 25.43
CA THR A 124 6.24 12.84 25.90
C THR A 124 7.42 12.77 24.93
N GLY A 125 7.30 13.42 23.77
CA GLY A 125 8.25 13.30 22.66
C GLY A 125 8.09 12.00 21.86
N LEU A 126 7.24 11.05 22.28
CA LEU A 126 7.15 9.74 21.65
C LEU A 126 6.58 9.78 20.24
N ARG A 127 5.59 10.64 19.98
CA ARG A 127 5.01 10.79 18.64
C ARG A 127 6.08 11.16 17.61
N ALA A 128 6.93 12.12 17.92
CA ALA A 128 8.03 12.55 17.05
C ALA A 128 8.99 11.39 16.74
N TRP A 129 9.40 10.65 17.77
CA TRP A 129 10.23 9.45 17.61
C TRP A 129 9.54 8.37 16.77
N THR A 130 8.27 8.08 17.04
CA THR A 130 7.51 7.06 16.32
C THR A 130 7.42 7.36 14.82
N TYR A 131 7.09 8.60 14.45
CA TYR A 131 6.97 8.97 13.03
C TYR A 131 8.33 9.04 12.32
N ALA A 132 9.36 9.56 12.97
CA ALA A 132 10.71 9.56 12.41
C ALA A 132 11.22 8.13 12.19
N THR A 133 11.03 7.24 13.17
CA THR A 133 11.39 5.82 13.07
C THR A 133 10.59 5.13 11.95
N LEU A 134 9.28 5.35 11.87
CA LEU A 134 8.44 4.78 10.81
C LEU A 134 8.93 5.20 9.41
N LEU A 135 9.19 6.49 9.20
CA LEU A 135 9.66 7.00 7.91
C LEU A 135 11.02 6.45 7.54
N GLY A 136 11.97 6.43 8.50
CA GLY A 136 13.29 5.83 8.31
C GLY A 136 13.18 4.34 7.98
N LEU A 137 12.40 3.58 8.75
CA LEU A 137 12.18 2.15 8.51
C LEU A 137 11.61 1.88 7.11
N LEU A 138 10.60 2.63 6.69
CA LEU A 138 10.02 2.49 5.35
C LEU A 138 11.02 2.83 4.25
N ALA A 139 11.86 3.84 4.45
CA ALA A 139 12.87 4.26 3.48
C ALA A 139 13.98 3.22 3.27
N VAL A 140 14.44 2.57 4.36
CA VAL A 140 15.56 1.61 4.28
C VAL A 140 15.13 0.18 3.98
N THR A 141 13.89 -0.20 4.30
CA THR A 141 13.38 -1.57 4.07
C THR A 141 12.46 -1.68 2.86
N GLY A 142 11.87 -0.58 2.43
CA GLY A 142 10.84 -0.59 1.39
C GLY A 142 9.61 -1.44 1.72
N MET A 143 9.38 -1.82 2.98
CA MET A 143 8.18 -2.55 3.36
C MET A 143 6.92 -1.71 3.10
N ARG A 144 5.78 -2.38 2.91
CA ARG A 144 4.51 -1.66 2.81
C ARG A 144 4.21 -0.98 4.14
N HIS A 145 3.70 0.24 4.13
CA HIS A 145 3.38 0.94 5.38
C HIS A 145 2.44 0.13 6.29
N GLY A 146 1.48 -0.60 5.71
CA GLY A 146 0.63 -1.50 6.49
C GLY A 146 1.38 -2.65 7.15
N GLU A 147 2.45 -3.16 6.54
CA GLU A 147 3.33 -4.18 7.12
C GLU A 147 4.12 -3.61 8.31
N ALA A 148 4.68 -2.41 8.15
CA ALA A 148 5.41 -1.73 9.22
C ALA A 148 4.50 -1.41 10.43
N LEU A 149 3.25 -0.99 10.17
CA LEU A 149 2.26 -0.72 11.22
C LEU A 149 1.76 -2.00 11.91
N ALA A 150 1.85 -3.15 11.24
CA ALA A 150 1.43 -4.44 11.77
C ALA A 150 2.52 -5.15 12.58
N LEU A 151 3.78 -4.67 12.56
CA LEU A 151 4.85 -5.26 13.35
C LEU A 151 4.51 -5.27 14.84
N ASP A 152 4.64 -6.44 15.45
CA ASP A 152 4.62 -6.61 16.88
C ASP A 152 6.05 -6.54 17.45
N ARG A 153 6.19 -6.40 18.77
CA ARG A 153 7.48 -6.38 19.45
C ARG A 153 8.29 -7.65 19.15
N GLY A 154 7.64 -8.81 19.18
CA GLY A 154 8.26 -10.10 18.88
C GLY A 154 8.55 -10.34 17.40
N ASP A 155 8.16 -9.42 16.50
CA ASP A 155 8.52 -9.47 15.08
C ASP A 155 9.85 -8.75 14.77
N VAL A 156 10.43 -8.06 15.76
CA VAL A 156 11.64 -7.24 15.62
C VAL A 156 12.76 -7.86 16.44
N ASP A 157 13.57 -8.67 15.78
CA ASP A 157 14.79 -9.26 16.34
C ASP A 157 15.95 -8.32 16.04
N LEU A 158 16.34 -7.54 17.04
CA LEU A 158 17.41 -6.54 16.92
C LEU A 158 18.82 -7.19 16.99
N ASP A 159 18.93 -8.34 17.63
CA ASP A 159 20.20 -9.07 17.77
C ASP A 159 20.56 -9.76 16.46
N ALA A 160 19.57 -10.45 15.85
CA ALA A 160 19.74 -11.05 14.53
C ALA A 160 19.67 -10.03 13.38
N GLY A 161 19.18 -8.80 13.61
CA GLY A 161 18.95 -7.81 12.58
C GLY A 161 17.86 -8.20 11.59
N ILE A 162 16.77 -8.83 12.09
CA ILE A 162 15.70 -9.39 11.24
C ILE A 162 14.34 -8.86 11.69
N LEU A 163 13.54 -8.43 10.70
CA LEU A 163 12.13 -8.12 10.89
C LEU A 163 11.26 -9.23 10.27
N THR A 164 10.30 -9.75 11.03
CA THR A 164 9.38 -10.79 10.57
C THR A 164 8.07 -10.16 10.10
N VAL A 165 7.81 -10.17 8.80
CA VAL A 165 6.54 -9.73 8.22
C VAL A 165 5.59 -10.92 8.15
N ARG A 166 4.71 -11.09 9.14
CA ARG A 166 3.79 -12.24 9.23
C ARG A 166 2.58 -12.10 8.30
N ARG A 167 2.08 -10.88 8.12
CA ARG A 167 0.86 -10.60 7.34
C ARG A 167 1.18 -9.67 6.17
N SER A 168 1.43 -10.24 5.01
CA SER A 168 1.51 -9.47 3.77
C SER A 168 0.18 -9.50 3.01
N LYS A 169 0.00 -8.60 2.03
CA LYS A 169 -1.15 -8.62 1.12
C LYS A 169 -1.29 -9.97 0.37
N SER A 170 -0.19 -10.70 0.22
CA SER A 170 -0.12 -12.02 -0.42
C SER A 170 -0.23 -13.19 0.58
N ARG A 171 -0.48 -12.93 1.86
CA ARG A 171 -0.51 -13.91 2.97
C ARG A 171 0.79 -14.70 3.16
N LYS A 172 1.87 -14.38 2.46
CA LYS A 172 3.18 -15.01 2.65
C LYS A 172 3.95 -14.24 3.70
N ALA A 173 4.42 -14.94 4.73
CA ALA A 173 5.39 -14.39 5.67
C ALA A 173 6.74 -14.23 4.97
N ARG A 174 7.53 -13.25 5.39
CA ARG A 174 8.91 -13.09 4.94
C ARG A 174 9.76 -12.45 6.02
N LEU A 175 11.03 -12.76 5.98
CA LEU A 175 12.06 -12.10 6.77
C LEU A 175 12.62 -10.91 5.99
N VAL A 176 12.85 -9.81 6.69
CA VAL A 176 13.45 -8.59 6.14
C VAL A 176 14.70 -8.29 6.96
N PRO A 177 15.89 -8.66 6.46
CA PRO A 177 17.14 -8.30 7.12
C PRO A 177 17.34 -6.78 7.07
N VAL A 178 17.86 -6.23 8.14
CA VAL A 178 18.18 -4.81 8.29
C VAL A 178 19.63 -4.62 8.71
N HIS A 179 20.20 -3.48 8.29
CA HIS A 179 21.58 -3.14 8.63
C HIS A 179 21.72 -2.79 10.12
N ALA A 180 22.91 -3.00 10.70
CA ALA A 180 23.21 -2.72 12.11
C ALA A 180 22.81 -1.30 12.54
N THR A 181 23.09 -0.28 11.70
CA THR A 181 22.67 1.11 11.98
C THR A 181 21.15 1.27 12.07
N THR A 182 20.38 0.44 11.36
CA THR A 182 18.91 0.42 11.48
C THR A 182 18.50 -0.22 12.80
N CYS A 183 19.15 -1.32 13.19
CA CYS A 183 18.92 -1.96 14.50
C CYS A 183 19.15 -0.98 15.65
N GLU A 184 20.26 -0.22 15.63
CA GLU A 184 20.55 0.81 16.62
C GLU A 184 19.43 1.86 16.72
N GLN A 185 18.91 2.34 15.60
CA GLN A 185 17.81 3.32 15.60
C GLN A 185 16.50 2.72 16.12
N LEU A 186 16.20 1.49 15.76
CA LEU A 186 15.02 0.76 16.25
C LEU A 186 15.14 0.50 17.76
N GLU A 187 16.33 0.16 18.24
CA GLU A 187 16.60 -0.02 19.66
C GLU A 187 16.45 1.29 20.45
N ARG A 188 17.00 2.40 19.95
CA ARG A 188 16.82 3.74 20.57
C ARG A 188 15.34 4.10 20.67
N TYR A 189 14.57 3.81 19.62
CA TYR A 189 13.12 3.99 19.65
C TYR A 189 12.45 3.09 20.68
N ALA A 190 12.79 1.79 20.72
CA ALA A 190 12.23 0.84 21.67
C ALA A 190 12.48 1.26 23.13
N ARG A 191 13.74 1.65 23.45
CA ARG A 191 14.10 2.17 24.77
C ARG A 191 13.33 3.44 25.14
N ARG A 192 13.09 4.35 24.19
CA ARG A 192 12.29 5.56 24.42
C ARG A 192 10.83 5.22 24.67
N ARG A 193 10.25 4.37 23.82
CA ARG A 193 8.87 3.88 23.96
C ARG A 193 8.63 3.25 25.31
N ASP A 194 9.54 2.37 25.75
CA ASP A 194 9.38 1.58 26.97
C ASP A 194 9.61 2.43 28.23
N ARG A 195 10.40 3.52 28.14
CA ARG A 195 10.46 4.53 29.19
C ARG A 195 9.15 5.31 29.36
N VAL A 196 8.48 5.64 28.25
CA VAL A 196 7.21 6.37 28.27
C VAL A 196 6.06 5.43 28.69
N HIS A 197 6.06 4.19 28.19
CA HIS A 197 5.04 3.19 28.49
C HIS A 197 5.68 1.99 29.21
N ARG A 198 5.93 2.13 30.52
CA ARG A 198 6.51 1.06 31.35
C ARG A 198 5.70 -0.23 31.29
N THR A 199 4.36 -0.10 31.26
CA THR A 199 3.45 -1.22 31.00
C THR A 199 2.93 -1.13 29.57
N PRO A 200 3.22 -2.12 28.70
CA PRO A 200 2.73 -2.14 27.33
C PRO A 200 1.20 -2.15 27.28
N ARG A 201 0.61 -1.27 26.47
CA ARG A 201 -0.83 -1.22 26.21
C ARG A 201 -1.20 -1.93 24.91
N SER A 202 -0.22 -2.39 24.17
CA SER A 202 -0.35 -3.06 22.88
C SER A 202 0.94 -3.81 22.57
N ASP A 203 0.85 -4.93 21.85
CA ASP A 203 2.00 -5.68 21.36
C ASP A 203 2.72 -4.99 20.19
N ALA A 204 2.14 -3.89 19.67
CA ALA A 204 2.70 -3.19 18.55
C ALA A 204 4.12 -2.69 18.81
N PHE A 205 5.01 -2.86 17.82
CA PHE A 205 6.34 -2.28 17.88
C PHE A 205 6.28 -0.76 17.78
N LEU A 206 5.55 -0.22 16.79
CA LEU A 206 5.34 1.23 16.61
C LEU A 206 4.03 1.64 17.29
N VAL A 207 4.10 2.55 18.24
CA VAL A 207 2.92 2.97 19.01
C VAL A 207 2.67 4.46 18.93
N SER A 208 1.42 4.84 19.14
CA SER A 208 1.00 6.23 19.31
C SER A 208 1.44 6.78 20.67
N GLU A 209 1.23 8.09 20.89
CA GLU A 209 1.40 8.75 22.20
C GLU A 209 0.65 8.04 23.34
N ARG A 210 -0.45 7.34 23.02
CA ARG A 210 -1.26 6.59 23.98
C ARG A 210 -0.81 5.16 24.22
N GLY A 211 0.31 4.73 23.60
CA GLY A 211 0.82 3.36 23.67
C GLY A 211 0.03 2.33 22.86
N LEU A 212 -0.87 2.77 21.98
CA LEU A 212 -1.67 1.91 21.11
C LEU A 212 -1.08 1.84 19.71
N ARG A 213 -1.37 0.76 18.98
CA ARG A 213 -0.99 0.61 17.57
C ARG A 213 -1.42 1.81 16.74
N LEU A 214 -0.55 2.24 15.83
CA LEU A 214 -0.85 3.34 14.91
C LEU A 214 -1.98 2.96 13.95
N VAL A 215 -2.90 3.91 13.74
CA VAL A 215 -4.00 3.78 12.77
C VAL A 215 -3.52 4.30 11.41
N GLN A 216 -3.71 3.51 10.36
CA GLN A 216 -3.25 3.82 9.01
C GLN A 216 -3.74 5.18 8.50
N ALA A 217 -5.01 5.53 8.75
CA ALA A 217 -5.58 6.82 8.32
C ALA A 217 -4.85 8.00 8.99
N THR A 218 -4.56 7.89 10.29
CA THR A 218 -3.82 8.91 11.05
C THR A 218 -2.39 9.06 10.52
N VAL A 219 -1.72 7.93 10.21
CA VAL A 219 -0.37 7.94 9.63
C VAL A 219 -0.37 8.62 8.27
N GLN A 220 -1.31 8.29 7.40
CA GLN A 220 -1.45 8.95 6.10
C GLN A 220 -1.74 10.44 6.22
N HIS A 221 -2.63 10.83 7.13
CA HIS A 221 -2.92 12.25 7.39
C HIS A 221 -1.66 12.99 7.86
N THR A 222 -0.96 12.46 8.89
CA THR A 222 0.27 13.08 9.41
C THR A 222 1.33 13.19 8.31
N PHE A 223 1.51 12.16 7.47
CA PHE A 223 2.43 12.20 6.35
C PHE A 223 2.08 13.33 5.36
N VAL A 224 0.79 13.54 5.04
CA VAL A 224 0.36 14.63 4.18
C VAL A 224 0.68 16.00 4.80
N VAL A 225 0.46 16.17 6.10
CA VAL A 225 0.81 17.40 6.83
C VAL A 225 2.31 17.66 6.75
N LEU A 226 3.14 16.67 7.07
CA LEU A 226 4.61 16.78 6.98
C LEU A 226 5.07 17.10 5.56
N SER A 227 4.50 16.44 4.55
CA SER A 227 4.85 16.65 3.14
C SER A 227 4.51 18.07 2.68
N ARG A 228 3.42 18.67 3.18
CA ARG A 228 3.07 20.07 2.92
C ARG A 228 4.02 21.02 3.62
N GLN A 229 4.35 20.76 4.86
CA GLN A 229 5.25 21.58 5.66
C GLN A 229 6.63 21.75 5.02
N ILE A 230 7.14 20.71 4.35
CA ILE A 230 8.44 20.75 3.66
C ILE A 230 8.33 21.08 2.16
N GLY A 231 7.15 21.49 1.69
CA GLY A 231 6.95 21.91 0.29
C GLY A 231 6.86 20.78 -0.74
N LEU A 232 6.79 19.52 -0.33
CA LEU A 232 6.63 18.39 -1.26
C LEU A 232 5.20 18.23 -1.79
N ARG A 233 4.23 18.83 -1.14
CA ARG A 233 2.83 18.84 -1.56
C ARG A 233 2.28 20.26 -1.53
N VAL A 234 1.69 20.67 -2.63
CA VAL A 234 0.91 21.92 -2.69
C VAL A 234 -0.47 21.65 -2.09
N PRO A 235 -1.06 22.59 -1.33
CA PRO A 235 -2.46 22.52 -0.95
C PRO A 235 -3.33 22.49 -2.21
N ALA A 236 -3.84 21.31 -2.56
CA ALA A 236 -4.69 21.16 -3.74
C ALA A 236 -6.15 21.03 -3.31
N ARG A 237 -7.07 21.57 -4.11
CA ARG A 237 -8.51 21.44 -3.93
C ARG A 237 -9.01 20.01 -4.18
N SER A 238 -8.21 19.14 -4.81
CA SER A 238 -8.54 17.74 -5.08
C SER A 238 -7.58 16.77 -4.39
N HIS A 239 -8.12 15.63 -3.93
CA HIS A 239 -7.36 14.56 -3.30
C HIS A 239 -6.46 13.88 -4.36
N GLY A 240 -5.19 13.69 -4.04
CA GLY A 240 -4.43 12.64 -4.71
C GLY A 240 -3.16 13.02 -5.48
N HIS A 241 -2.80 14.28 -5.58
CA HIS A 241 -1.59 14.67 -6.34
C HIS A 241 -0.43 15.03 -5.39
N GLY A 242 0.61 14.23 -5.42
CA GLY A 242 1.87 14.44 -4.69
C GLY A 242 2.46 13.14 -4.14
N PRO A 243 3.68 13.21 -3.57
CA PRO A 243 4.40 12.07 -3.02
C PRO A 243 3.58 11.30 -1.98
N ARG A 244 3.72 9.99 -1.97
CA ARG A 244 2.98 9.07 -1.06
C ARG A 244 3.96 8.29 -0.20
N LEU A 245 3.51 7.78 0.96
CA LEU A 245 4.30 6.85 1.78
C LEU A 245 4.80 5.65 0.99
N HIS A 246 4.00 5.16 0.03
CA HIS A 246 4.38 4.02 -0.80
C HIS A 246 5.56 4.34 -1.74
N ASP A 247 5.77 5.59 -2.05
CA ASP A 247 6.86 6.01 -2.93
C ASP A 247 8.25 5.90 -2.27
N LEU A 248 8.32 5.78 -0.92
CA LEU A 248 9.54 5.40 -0.21
C LEU A 248 10.02 4.01 -0.62
N ARG A 249 9.09 3.07 -0.81
CA ARG A 249 9.40 1.74 -1.34
C ARG A 249 9.84 1.79 -2.80
N HIS A 250 9.22 2.64 -3.61
CA HIS A 250 9.63 2.86 -4.99
C HIS A 250 11.06 3.41 -5.06
N ARG A 251 11.35 4.39 -4.18
CA ARG A 251 12.71 4.91 -4.04
C ARG A 251 13.73 3.83 -3.74
N LEU A 252 13.50 2.97 -2.73
CA LEU A 252 14.41 1.88 -2.40
C LEU A 252 14.66 0.96 -3.61
N ALA A 253 13.59 0.53 -4.28
CA ALA A 253 13.70 -0.35 -5.44
C ALA A 253 14.52 0.29 -6.57
N VAL A 254 14.19 1.54 -6.91
CA VAL A 254 14.87 2.29 -7.98
C VAL A 254 16.34 2.56 -7.64
N THR A 255 16.63 3.07 -6.44
CA THR A 255 18.01 3.37 -6.03
C THR A 255 18.86 2.10 -5.94
N THR A 256 18.28 0.97 -5.56
CA THR A 256 18.98 -0.34 -5.56
C THR A 256 19.32 -0.76 -6.97
N LEU A 257 18.37 -0.70 -7.91
CA LEU A 257 18.60 -1.04 -9.32
C LEU A 257 19.63 -0.09 -9.94
N MET A 258 19.52 1.21 -9.74
CA MET A 258 20.50 2.18 -10.24
C MET A 258 21.91 1.90 -9.73
N ARG A 259 22.04 1.57 -8.43
CA ARG A 259 23.33 1.19 -7.83
C ARG A 259 23.92 -0.05 -8.50
N TRP A 260 23.11 -1.09 -8.74
CA TRP A 260 23.56 -2.30 -9.43
C TRP A 260 23.99 -2.03 -10.87
N TYR A 261 23.22 -1.24 -11.63
CA TYR A 261 23.60 -0.87 -13.00
C TYR A 261 24.89 -0.06 -13.04
N ARG A 262 25.05 0.94 -12.17
CA ARG A 262 26.26 1.77 -12.08
C ARG A 262 27.50 0.95 -11.67
N ALA A 263 27.32 0.00 -10.77
CA ALA A 263 28.40 -0.91 -10.33
C ALA A 263 28.71 -2.04 -11.34
N GLY A 264 28.06 -2.07 -12.50
CA GLY A 264 28.28 -3.12 -13.51
C GLY A 264 27.76 -4.52 -13.11
N VAL A 265 27.02 -4.63 -12.02
CA VAL A 265 26.51 -5.91 -11.49
C VAL A 265 25.46 -6.50 -12.44
N ALA A 266 25.44 -7.83 -12.60
CA ALA A 266 24.38 -8.53 -13.33
C ALA A 266 23.05 -8.38 -12.60
N VAL A 267 22.12 -7.59 -13.18
CA VAL A 267 20.85 -7.22 -12.55
C VAL A 267 19.83 -8.34 -12.62
N ASP A 268 19.75 -9.05 -13.77
CA ASP A 268 18.72 -10.07 -14.00
C ASP A 268 18.67 -11.17 -12.93
N PRO A 269 19.77 -11.80 -12.49
CA PRO A 269 19.72 -12.80 -11.43
C PRO A 269 19.38 -12.21 -10.04
N LYS A 270 19.52 -10.90 -9.85
CA LYS A 270 19.19 -10.21 -8.58
C LYS A 270 17.76 -9.69 -8.51
N LEU A 271 17.07 -9.57 -9.63
CA LEU A 271 15.66 -9.11 -9.64
C LEU A 271 14.71 -10.01 -8.82
N PRO A 272 14.79 -11.36 -8.90
CA PRO A 272 13.98 -12.22 -8.03
C PRO A 272 14.27 -12.02 -6.54
N VAL A 273 15.53 -11.77 -6.18
CA VAL A 273 15.93 -11.51 -4.79
C VAL A 273 15.31 -10.19 -4.31
N LEU A 274 15.39 -9.12 -5.10
CA LEU A 274 14.76 -7.84 -4.80
C LEU A 274 13.23 -7.98 -4.72
N ALA A 275 12.63 -8.73 -5.64
CA ALA A 275 11.20 -9.00 -5.63
C ALA A 275 10.77 -9.72 -4.35
N THR A 276 11.52 -10.72 -3.91
CA THR A 276 11.29 -11.46 -2.65
C THR A 276 11.45 -10.56 -1.44
N TYR A 277 12.53 -9.79 -1.37
CA TYR A 277 12.78 -8.83 -0.29
C TYR A 277 11.63 -7.83 -0.15
N LEU A 278 11.20 -7.26 -1.27
CA LEU A 278 10.06 -6.37 -1.31
C LEU A 278 8.73 -7.08 -1.03
N GLY A 279 8.62 -8.40 -1.18
CA GLY A 279 7.37 -9.17 -1.07
C GLY A 279 6.42 -8.92 -2.25
N HIS A 280 6.97 -8.89 -3.46
CA HIS A 280 6.19 -8.94 -4.70
C HIS A 280 5.74 -10.38 -4.95
N THR A 281 4.49 -10.56 -5.38
CA THR A 281 3.97 -11.88 -5.75
C THR A 281 4.42 -12.32 -7.14
N LYS A 282 4.74 -11.34 -7.98
CA LYS A 282 5.23 -11.54 -9.34
C LYS A 282 6.49 -10.70 -9.54
N VAL A 283 7.51 -11.28 -10.15
CA VAL A 283 8.76 -10.57 -10.49
C VAL A 283 8.48 -9.41 -11.45
N SER A 284 7.46 -9.54 -12.31
CA SER A 284 6.99 -8.48 -13.21
C SER A 284 6.65 -7.16 -12.51
N ASP A 285 6.24 -7.20 -11.22
CA ASP A 285 6.02 -5.99 -10.43
C ASP A 285 7.33 -5.23 -10.14
N THR A 286 8.46 -5.93 -10.18
CA THR A 286 9.80 -5.33 -10.04
C THR A 286 10.33 -4.83 -11.38
N TYR A 287 10.10 -5.58 -12.47
CA TYR A 287 10.43 -5.12 -13.83
C TYR A 287 9.77 -3.79 -14.20
N TRP A 288 8.60 -3.51 -13.67
CA TRP A 288 7.92 -2.23 -13.89
C TRP A 288 8.80 -1.01 -13.57
N TYR A 289 9.70 -1.10 -12.59
CA TYR A 289 10.61 0.00 -12.26
C TYR A 289 11.55 0.36 -13.39
N LEU A 290 11.97 -0.61 -14.22
CA LEU A 290 12.86 -0.37 -15.35
C LEU A 290 12.21 0.52 -16.40
N SER A 291 10.90 0.32 -16.67
CA SER A 291 10.15 1.12 -17.64
C SER A 291 9.59 2.43 -17.06
N ALA A 292 9.46 2.53 -15.73
CA ALA A 292 8.85 3.67 -15.08
C ALA A 292 9.84 4.82 -14.80
N VAL A 293 11.15 4.57 -14.86
CA VAL A 293 12.19 5.55 -14.51
C VAL A 293 13.15 5.72 -15.70
N PRO A 294 13.14 6.88 -16.38
CA PRO A 294 13.96 7.12 -17.59
C PRO A 294 15.45 6.85 -17.36
N GLU A 295 15.99 7.25 -16.22
CA GLU A 295 17.41 7.03 -15.90
C GLU A 295 17.79 5.55 -15.84
N LEU A 296 16.90 4.67 -15.28
CA LEU A 296 17.12 3.23 -15.30
C LEU A 296 17.11 2.66 -16.72
N MET A 297 16.24 3.17 -17.58
CA MET A 297 16.19 2.78 -18.98
C MET A 297 17.50 3.14 -19.70
N HIS A 298 18.02 4.37 -19.51
CA HIS A 298 19.30 4.78 -20.07
C HIS A 298 20.45 3.90 -19.60
N LEU A 299 20.52 3.58 -18.31
CA LEU A 299 21.55 2.69 -17.77
C LEU A 299 21.46 1.26 -18.34
N ALA A 300 20.24 0.76 -18.54
CA ALA A 300 20.02 -0.54 -19.17
C ALA A 300 20.47 -0.54 -20.64
N MET A 301 20.12 0.49 -21.41
CA MET A 301 20.54 0.68 -22.80
C MET A 301 22.07 0.76 -22.91
N ALA A 302 22.73 1.61 -22.13
CA ALA A 302 24.18 1.74 -22.13
C ALA A 302 24.92 0.43 -21.80
N ARG A 303 24.26 -0.46 -21.05
CA ARG A 303 24.81 -1.80 -20.78
C ARG A 303 24.65 -2.74 -21.97
N LEU A 304 23.50 -2.70 -22.66
CA LEU A 304 23.30 -3.49 -23.88
C LEU A 304 24.31 -3.12 -24.96
N GLU A 305 24.52 -1.81 -25.20
CA GLU A 305 25.50 -1.32 -26.18
C GLU A 305 26.91 -1.79 -25.87
N ARG A 306 27.32 -1.79 -24.59
CA ARG A 306 28.63 -2.31 -24.18
C ARG A 306 28.76 -3.81 -24.46
N LYS A 307 27.71 -4.63 -24.20
CA LYS A 307 27.72 -6.05 -24.50
C LYS A 307 27.79 -6.37 -26.00
N VAL A 308 27.20 -5.53 -26.84
CA VAL A 308 27.23 -5.70 -28.30
C VAL A 308 28.60 -5.31 -28.90
N ARG A 309 29.31 -4.38 -28.24
CA ARG A 309 30.65 -3.92 -28.69
C ARG A 309 31.82 -4.77 -28.21
N THR A 310 31.58 -5.69 -27.29
CA THR A 310 32.60 -6.63 -26.80
C THR A 310 32.34 -7.99 -27.47
N PRO A 311 33.16 -8.42 -28.46
CA PRO A 311 33.00 -9.69 -29.19
C PRO A 311 33.11 -10.90 -28.28
#